data_70d0c348418a9f862ec46b72596e2d94
#
_entry.id   70d0c348418a9f862ec46b72596e2d94
#
_cell.length_a   1.000
_cell.length_b   1.000
_cell.length_c   1.000
_cell.angle_alpha   90.00
_cell.angle_beta   90.00
_cell.angle_gamma   90.00
#
_symmetry.space_group_name_H-M   'P 1'
#
loop_
_entity.id
_entity.type
_entity.pdbx_description
1 polymer ?
#
loop_
_entity_poly.entity_id
_entity_poly.type
_entity_poly.pdbx_seq_one_letter_code
_entity_poly.pdbx_strand_id
1 'polypeptide(L)'
;MKPSGIFKQYIWIINTIRRFRYITLQDLNERWIQTDMSCGIPMNRVTFNRHRQAIEEMFDISIECQRKGGYLYYIANENVFTDNNLQHWL
;
A
#
# COMPACT_ATOMS: atom_id res chain seq x y z
N MET A 1 18.07 16.75 3.96
CA MET A 1 17.04 16.36 3.00
C MET A 1 16.03 15.44 3.66
N LYS A 2 14.80 15.71 3.43
CA LYS A 2 13.77 14.89 4.03
C LYS A 2 13.78 13.48 3.43
N PRO A 3 13.51 12.47 4.24
CA PRO A 3 13.25 11.15 3.67
C PRO A 3 12.20 11.32 2.60
N SER A 4 12.33 10.56 1.57
CA SER A 4 11.43 10.65 0.46
C SER A 4 9.99 10.55 0.92
N GLY A 5 9.16 11.51 0.53
CA GLY A 5 7.73 11.44 0.80
C GLY A 5 7.10 10.21 0.18
N ILE A 6 7.70 9.72 -0.89
CA ILE A 6 7.22 8.52 -1.55
C ILE A 6 7.39 7.28 -0.65
N PHE A 7 8.49 7.23 0.11
CA PHE A 7 8.71 6.12 1.03
C PHE A 7 7.62 6.08 2.09
N LYS A 8 7.26 7.24 2.64
CA LYS A 8 6.18 7.31 3.61
C LYS A 8 4.85 6.87 3.01
N GLN A 9 4.63 7.20 1.75
CA GLN A 9 3.42 6.77 1.05
C GLN A 9 3.37 5.24 0.93
N TYR A 10 4.50 4.63 0.60
CA TYR A 10 4.56 3.17 0.49
C TYR A 10 4.26 2.50 1.83
N ILE A 11 4.85 3.00 2.89
CA ILE A 11 4.61 2.45 4.24
C ILE A 11 3.14 2.59 4.60
N TRP A 12 2.54 3.75 4.29
CA TRP A 12 1.13 3.97 4.56
C TRP A 12 0.25 2.96 3.81
N ILE A 13 0.55 2.73 2.53
CA ILE A 13 -0.21 1.78 1.71
C ILE A 13 -0.11 0.37 2.30
N ILE A 14 1.10 -0.05 2.62
CA ILE A 14 1.33 -1.38 3.19
C ILE A 14 0.54 -1.55 4.48
N ASN A 15 0.65 -0.59 5.38
CA ASN A 15 -0.04 -0.69 6.67
C ASN A 15 -1.54 -0.68 6.51
N THR A 16 -2.06 0.09 5.58
CA THR A 16 -3.49 0.17 5.35
C THR A 16 -4.03 -1.16 4.83
N ILE A 17 -3.35 -1.75 3.85
CA ILE A 17 -3.79 -3.02 3.30
C ILE A 17 -3.70 -4.13 4.36
N ARG A 18 -2.64 -4.16 5.15
CA ARG A 18 -2.50 -5.13 6.23
C ARG A 18 -3.63 -5.02 7.24
N ARG A 19 -3.99 -3.79 7.57
CA ARG A 19 -5.01 -3.52 8.58
C ARG A 19 -6.36 -4.05 8.18
N PHE A 20 -6.70 -3.87 6.91
CA PHE A 20 -8.02 -4.26 6.39
C PHE A 20 -8.02 -5.63 5.74
N ARG A 21 -6.87 -6.19 5.49
CA ARG A 21 -6.62 -7.47 4.81
C ARG A 21 -7.01 -7.45 3.35
N TYR A 22 -8.23 -7.06 3.06
CA TYR A 22 -8.76 -6.90 1.69
C TYR A 22 -9.38 -5.51 1.61
N ILE A 23 -8.97 -4.75 0.62
CA ILE A 23 -9.47 -3.39 0.49
C ILE A 23 -9.58 -3.01 -0.98
N THR A 24 -10.65 -2.30 -1.33
CA THR A 24 -10.79 -1.75 -2.68
C THR A 24 -9.96 -0.48 -2.78
N LEU A 25 -9.64 -0.09 -4.02
CA LEU A 25 -8.94 1.18 -4.23
C LEU A 25 -9.81 2.36 -3.76
N GLN A 26 -11.12 2.24 -3.94
CA GLN A 26 -12.03 3.28 -3.48
C GLN A 26 -11.94 3.46 -1.96
N ASP A 27 -12.00 2.37 -1.22
CA ASP A 27 -11.91 2.44 0.24
C ASP A 27 -10.54 2.94 0.70
N LEU A 28 -9.50 2.51 0.01
CA LEU A 28 -8.15 2.97 0.32
C LEU A 28 -8.06 4.48 0.11
N ASN A 29 -8.64 4.97 -0.98
CA ASN A 29 -8.60 6.39 -1.28
C ASN A 29 -9.43 7.23 -0.31
N GLU A 30 -10.52 6.69 0.21
CA GLU A 30 -11.29 7.41 1.21
C GLU A 30 -10.45 7.73 2.45
N ARG A 31 -9.53 6.86 2.76
CA ARG A 31 -8.60 7.08 3.86
C ARG A 31 -7.39 7.88 3.44
N TRP A 32 -6.93 7.66 2.23
CA TRP A 32 -5.76 8.34 1.69
C TRP A 32 -5.94 9.85 1.63
N ILE A 33 -7.11 10.31 1.15
CA ILE A 33 -7.34 11.74 1.00
C ILE A 33 -7.40 12.48 2.34
N GLN A 34 -7.53 11.75 3.44
CA GLN A 34 -7.52 12.35 4.78
C GLN A 34 -6.10 12.51 5.32
N THR A 35 -5.10 11.98 4.63
CA THR A 35 -3.71 12.16 5.05
C THR A 35 -3.16 13.46 4.47
N ASP A 36 -2.20 14.04 5.18
CA ASP A 36 -1.52 15.22 4.67
C ASP A 36 -0.74 14.92 3.38
N MET A 37 -0.26 13.70 3.27
CA MET A 37 0.51 13.28 2.10
C MET A 37 -0.27 13.38 0.81
N SER A 38 -1.59 13.23 0.89
CA SER A 38 -2.43 13.21 -0.30
C SER A 38 -2.72 14.58 -0.86
N CYS A 39 -2.61 15.61 -0.03
CA CYS A 39 -3.09 16.96 -0.39
C CYS A 39 -4.55 16.91 -0.87
N GLY A 40 -5.32 15.96 -0.35
CA GLY A 40 -6.72 15.80 -0.73
C GLY A 40 -6.96 15.16 -2.07
N ILE A 41 -5.90 14.66 -2.73
CA ILE A 41 -6.00 14.09 -4.08
C ILE A 41 -5.96 12.58 -4.00
N PRO A 42 -6.98 11.88 -4.52
CA PRO A 42 -6.96 10.43 -4.53
C PRO A 42 -5.95 9.88 -5.53
N MET A 43 -5.51 8.66 -5.29
CA MET A 43 -4.66 7.95 -6.24
C MET A 43 -5.54 7.34 -7.32
N ASN A 44 -5.20 7.62 -8.59
CA ASN A 44 -5.86 6.89 -9.66
C ASN A 44 -5.24 5.50 -9.78
N ARG A 45 -5.86 4.66 -10.60
CA ARG A 45 -5.43 3.27 -10.73
C ARG A 45 -4.00 3.14 -11.24
N VAL A 46 -3.61 4.00 -12.17
CA VAL A 46 -2.26 3.96 -12.74
C VAL A 46 -1.24 4.29 -11.68
N THR A 47 -1.47 5.34 -10.91
CA THR A 47 -0.58 5.74 -9.83
C THR A 47 -0.49 4.64 -8.77
N PHE A 48 -1.63 4.09 -8.40
CA PHE A 48 -1.65 3.02 -7.40
C PHE A 48 -0.87 1.80 -7.87
N ASN A 49 -1.02 1.41 -9.13
CA ASN A 49 -0.30 0.27 -9.68
C ASN A 49 1.20 0.51 -9.73
N ARG A 50 1.62 1.74 -10.01
CA ARG A 50 3.04 2.08 -9.94
C ARG A 50 3.58 1.92 -8.53
N HIS A 51 2.80 2.35 -7.54
CA HIS A 51 3.19 2.18 -6.14
C HIS A 51 3.26 0.71 -5.77
N ARG A 52 2.32 -0.10 -6.24
CA ARG A 52 2.35 -1.54 -6.00
C ARG A 52 3.65 -2.16 -6.51
N GLN A 53 4.02 -1.82 -7.74
CA GLN A 53 5.23 -2.37 -8.33
C GLN A 53 6.47 -1.94 -7.55
N ALA A 54 6.53 -0.68 -7.16
CA ALA A 54 7.66 -0.17 -6.39
C ALA A 54 7.74 -0.85 -5.02
N ILE A 55 6.60 -1.05 -4.38
CA ILE A 55 6.55 -1.73 -3.09
C ILE A 55 7.03 -3.16 -3.21
N GLU A 56 6.62 -3.86 -4.28
CA GLU A 56 7.06 -5.22 -4.50
C GLU A 56 8.56 -5.30 -4.68
N GLU A 57 9.12 -4.37 -5.42
CA GLU A 57 10.56 -4.37 -5.67
C GLU A 57 11.35 -3.95 -4.42
N MET A 58 10.85 -2.98 -3.70
CA MET A 58 11.57 -2.40 -2.57
C MET A 58 11.48 -3.25 -1.30
N PHE A 59 10.33 -3.84 -1.05
CA PHE A 59 10.05 -4.55 0.20
C PHE A 59 9.83 -6.04 0.02
N ASP A 60 9.87 -6.52 -1.20
CA ASP A 60 9.59 -7.94 -1.50
C ASP A 60 8.19 -8.35 -1.02
N ILE A 61 7.26 -7.42 -1.10
CA ILE A 61 5.86 -7.64 -0.72
C ILE A 61 5.03 -7.79 -1.98
N SER A 62 4.23 -8.85 -2.04
CA SER A 62 3.37 -9.09 -3.18
C SER A 62 1.95 -8.60 -2.87
N ILE A 63 1.55 -7.52 -3.54
CA ILE A 63 0.20 -6.99 -3.41
C ILE A 63 -0.59 -7.47 -4.61
N GLU A 64 -1.54 -8.37 -4.36
CA GLU A 64 -2.35 -8.98 -5.40
C GLU A 64 -3.73 -8.35 -5.43
N CYS A 65 -4.46 -8.63 -6.52
CA CYS A 65 -5.80 -8.12 -6.68
C CYS A 65 -6.76 -9.28 -6.91
N GLN A 66 -7.73 -9.43 -6.04
CA GLN A 66 -8.78 -10.40 -6.19
C GLN A 66 -9.93 -9.74 -6.95
N ARG A 67 -10.15 -10.15 -8.18
CA ARG A 67 -11.18 -9.53 -9.03
C ARG A 67 -12.58 -9.95 -8.64
N LYS A 68 -12.70 -11.16 -8.18
CA LYS A 68 -14.00 -11.70 -7.79
C LYS A 68 -14.45 -10.99 -6.53
N GLY A 69 -15.59 -10.33 -6.59
CA GLY A 69 -16.09 -9.57 -5.46
C GLY A 69 -15.66 -8.10 -5.45
N GLY A 70 -15.05 -7.61 -6.56
CA GLY A 70 -14.85 -6.17 -6.71
C GLY A 70 -13.44 -5.63 -6.58
N TYR A 71 -12.44 -6.32 -7.10
CA TYR A 71 -11.06 -5.81 -7.13
C TYR A 71 -10.55 -5.48 -5.74
N LEU A 72 -10.47 -6.48 -4.92
CA LEU A 72 -9.92 -6.34 -3.57
C LEU A 72 -8.42 -6.56 -3.58
N TYR A 73 -7.69 -5.61 -3.05
CA TYR A 73 -6.24 -5.72 -2.95
C TYR A 73 -5.86 -6.33 -1.61
N TYR A 74 -4.84 -7.18 -1.61
CA TYR A 74 -4.39 -7.86 -0.41
C TYR A 74 -2.93 -8.23 -0.56
N ILE A 75 -2.27 -8.51 0.55
CA ILE A 75 -0.88 -8.92 0.56
C ILE A 75 -0.84 -10.44 0.59
N ALA A 76 -0.27 -11.02 -0.47
CA ALA A 76 -0.26 -12.47 -0.65
C ALA A 76 0.80 -13.16 0.20
N ASN A 77 1.90 -12.47 0.50
CA ASN A 77 3.01 -13.06 1.24
C ASN A 77 3.19 -12.41 2.60
N GLU A 78 2.16 -12.53 3.45
CA GLU A 78 2.17 -11.93 4.79
C GLU A 78 3.36 -12.37 5.64
N ASN A 79 3.95 -13.51 5.32
CA ASN A 79 5.06 -14.01 6.10
C ASN A 79 6.29 -13.10 6.08
N VAL A 80 6.39 -12.19 5.11
CA VAL A 80 7.51 -11.24 5.08
C VAL A 80 7.50 -10.34 6.32
N PHE A 81 6.34 -10.14 6.92
CA PHE A 81 6.23 -9.28 8.09
C PHE A 81 6.72 -9.95 9.37
N THR A 82 6.96 -11.24 9.33
CA THR A 82 7.57 -11.94 10.47
C THR A 82 9.08 -11.89 10.40
N ASP A 83 9.65 -11.46 9.28
CA ASP A 83 11.08 -11.30 9.13
C ASP A 83 11.51 -9.98 9.74
N ASN A 84 12.64 -9.98 10.38
CA ASN A 84 13.12 -8.81 11.10
C ASN A 84 13.37 -7.61 10.22
N ASN A 85 13.75 -7.84 9.00
CA ASN A 85 14.15 -6.75 8.11
C ASN A 85 13.01 -5.77 7.86
N LEU A 86 11.82 -6.28 7.70
CA LEU A 86 10.70 -5.44 7.33
C LEU A 86 10.07 -4.76 8.53
N GLN A 87 10.12 -5.39 9.68
CA GLN A 87 9.50 -4.82 10.88
C GLN A 87 10.13 -3.50 11.29
N HIS A 88 11.36 -3.26 10.90
CA HIS A 88 12.00 -1.98 11.17
C HIS A 88 11.31 -0.82 10.46
N TRP A 89 10.63 -1.09 9.37
CA TRP A 89 10.03 -0.04 8.56
C TRP A 89 8.56 0.21 8.92
N LEU A 90 7.95 -0.74 9.55
CA LEU A 90 6.51 -0.70 9.83
C LEU A 90 6.24 -0.48 11.31
#